data_ae7e4cec35329c2645b48e8503383164
#
_entry.id   ae7e4cec35329c2645b48e8503383164
#
_cell.length_a   1.000
_cell.length_b   1.000
_cell.length_c   1.000
_cell.angle_alpha   90.00
_cell.angle_beta   90.00
_cell.angle_gamma   90.00
#
_symmetry.space_group_name_H-M   'P 1'
#
loop_
_entity.id
_entity.type
_entity.pdbx_description
1 polymer ?
#
loop_
_entity_poly.entity_id
_entity_poly.type
_entity_poly.pdbx_seq_one_letter_code
_entity_poly.pdbx_strand_id
1 'polypeptide(L)'
;MQINERAELLKALQKGQVTVTFKKVDTGEIRVMPCTLNPAILEANGVTIKINYSASNMDVFPVWSLDKNAWRSFILDTVEAWEVL
;
A
#
# COMPACT_ATOMS: atom_id res chain seq x y z
N MET A 1 -8.28 11.19 2.69
CA MET A 1 -7.86 10.41 3.89
C MET A 1 -7.13 11.31 4.86
N GLN A 2 -7.39 11.15 6.13
CA GLN A 2 -6.78 11.97 7.16
C GLN A 2 -5.41 11.43 7.61
N ILE A 3 -4.61 12.27 8.26
CA ILE A 3 -3.25 11.92 8.66
C ILE A 3 -3.21 10.71 9.60
N ASN A 4 -4.15 10.62 10.54
CA ASN A 4 -4.21 9.49 11.47
C ASN A 4 -4.58 8.18 10.77
N GLU A 5 -5.37 8.24 9.70
CA GLU A 5 -5.68 7.06 8.90
C GLU A 5 -4.46 6.55 8.14
N ARG A 6 -3.56 7.46 7.77
CA ARG A 6 -2.30 7.08 7.13
C ARG A 6 -1.46 6.17 8.03
N ALA A 7 -1.35 6.52 9.30
CA ALA A 7 -0.60 5.73 10.26
C ALA A 7 -1.27 4.37 10.49
N GLU A 8 -2.59 4.33 10.54
CA GLU A 8 -3.34 3.08 10.70
C GLU A 8 -3.17 2.17 9.49
N LEU A 9 -3.24 2.74 8.29
CA LEU A 9 -3.04 1.98 7.06
C LEU A 9 -1.62 1.39 7.01
N LEU A 10 -0.62 2.18 7.36
CA LEU A 10 0.76 1.70 7.38
C LEU A 10 0.93 0.54 8.36
N LYS A 11 0.37 0.65 9.56
CA LYS A 11 0.40 -0.42 10.54
C LYS A 11 -0.27 -1.69 10.03
N ALA A 12 -1.44 -1.55 9.40
CA ALA A 12 -2.17 -2.68 8.87
C ALA A 12 -1.36 -3.39 7.77
N LEU A 13 -0.72 -2.63 6.90
CA LEU A 13 0.14 -3.19 5.85
C LEU A 13 1.32 -3.95 6.43
N GLN A 14 1.91 -3.44 7.51
CA GLN A 14 3.04 -4.09 8.17
C GLN A 14 2.65 -5.34 8.93
N LYS A 15 1.38 -5.44 9.36
CA LYS A 15 0.89 -6.61 10.09
C LYS A 15 0.49 -7.77 9.17
N GLY A 16 0.12 -7.48 7.93
CA GLY A 16 -0.33 -8.52 7.01
C GLY A 16 -0.76 -7.95 5.68
N GLN A 17 -1.78 -8.56 5.11
CA GLN A 17 -2.32 -8.15 3.81
C GLN A 17 -3.46 -7.16 3.98
N VAL A 18 -3.50 -6.16 3.10
CA VAL A 18 -4.56 -5.17 3.07
C VAL A 18 -5.02 -5.01 1.63
N THR A 19 -6.33 -4.96 1.42
CA THR A 19 -6.89 -4.62 0.12
C THR A 19 -7.21 -3.14 0.12
N VAL A 20 -6.57 -2.39 -0.76
CA VAL A 20 -6.76 -0.94 -0.88
C VAL A 20 -7.56 -0.64 -2.14
N THR A 21 -8.59 0.17 -1.99
CA THR A 21 -9.40 0.66 -3.11
C THR A 21 -9.06 2.12 -3.32
N PHE A 22 -8.58 2.46 -4.51
CA PHE A 22 -8.18 3.83 -4.82
C PHE A 22 -8.54 4.18 -6.26
N LYS A 23 -8.57 5.48 -6.53
CA LYS A 23 -8.88 6.00 -7.87
C LYS A 23 -7.59 6.37 -8.58
N LYS A 24 -7.39 5.83 -9.78
CA LYS A 24 -6.23 6.16 -10.60
C LYS A 24 -6.33 7.60 -11.10
N VAL A 25 -5.26 8.35 -10.90
CA VAL A 25 -5.25 9.78 -11.24
C VAL A 25 -5.32 10.00 -12.75
N ASP A 26 -4.65 9.16 -13.51
CA ASP A 26 -4.55 9.33 -14.96
C ASP A 26 -5.83 8.94 -15.71
N THR A 27 -6.54 7.93 -15.25
CA THR A 27 -7.73 7.42 -15.95
C THR A 27 -9.03 7.64 -15.20
N GLY A 28 -8.97 7.93 -13.90
CA GLY A 28 -10.16 8.02 -13.05
C GLY A 28 -10.78 6.67 -12.71
N GLU A 29 -10.11 5.59 -13.06
CA GLU A 29 -10.59 4.23 -12.83
C GLU A 29 -10.43 3.85 -11.36
N ILE A 30 -11.43 3.13 -10.82
CA ILE A 30 -11.33 2.59 -9.47
C ILE A 30 -10.54 1.29 -9.52
N ARG A 31 -9.53 1.18 -8.67
CA ARG A 31 -8.70 0.00 -8.60
C ARG A 31 -8.75 -0.62 -7.21
N VAL A 32 -8.91 -1.94 -7.16
CA VAL A 32 -8.86 -2.71 -5.92
C VAL A 32 -7.58 -3.53 -5.97
N MET A 33 -6.67 -3.29 -5.01
CA MET A 33 -5.34 -3.90 -5.06
C MET A 33 -5.01 -4.55 -3.71
N PRO A 34 -4.85 -5.89 -3.68
CA PRO A 34 -4.30 -6.54 -2.49
C PRO A 34 -2.81 -6.25 -2.40
N CYS A 35 -2.35 -5.81 -1.25
CA CYS A 35 -0.96 -5.41 -1.07
C CYS A 35 -0.50 -5.63 0.36
N THR A 36 0.82 -5.53 0.57
CA THR A 36 1.39 -5.74 1.88
C THR A 36 2.72 -5.01 2.05
N LEU A 37 3.08 -4.75 3.29
CA LEU A 37 4.41 -4.35 3.72
C LEU A 37 4.90 -5.22 4.88
N ASN A 38 4.27 -6.37 5.08
CA ASN A 38 4.65 -7.30 6.13
C ASN A 38 5.95 -8.00 5.74
N PRO A 39 7.01 -7.91 6.58
CA PRO A 39 8.30 -8.51 6.24
C PRO A 39 8.25 -10.01 5.97
N ALA A 40 7.43 -10.74 6.72
CA ALA A 40 7.34 -12.19 6.55
C ALA A 40 6.70 -12.56 5.22
N ILE A 41 5.67 -11.82 4.80
CA ILE A 41 5.02 -12.04 3.50
C ILE A 41 5.96 -11.68 2.36
N LEU A 42 6.67 -10.57 2.48
CA LEU A 42 7.63 -10.14 1.47
C LEU A 42 8.77 -11.15 1.33
N GLU A 43 9.29 -11.64 2.45
CA GLU A 43 10.35 -12.64 2.45
C GLU A 43 9.88 -13.94 1.79
N ALA A 44 8.65 -14.36 2.04
CA ALA A 44 8.06 -15.54 1.41
C ALA A 44 7.95 -15.40 -0.11
N ASN A 45 7.90 -14.16 -0.60
CA ASN A 45 7.87 -13.87 -2.04
C ASN A 45 9.25 -13.52 -2.60
N GLY A 46 10.30 -13.68 -1.80
CA GLY A 46 11.66 -13.38 -2.24
C GLY A 46 11.96 -11.90 -2.35
N VAL A 47 11.25 -11.07 -1.61
CA VAL A 47 11.35 -9.61 -1.70
C VAL A 47 11.97 -9.05 -0.42
N THR A 48 12.89 -8.10 -0.57
CA THR A 48 13.50 -7.39 0.54
C THR A 48 12.97 -5.95 0.56
N ILE A 49 12.56 -5.47 1.75
CA ILE A 49 12.12 -4.08 1.90
C ILE A 49 13.34 -3.17 1.88
N LYS A 50 13.34 -2.23 0.92
CA LYS A 50 14.41 -1.23 0.81
C LYS A 50 13.87 0.20 0.89
N ILE A 51 12.62 0.35 1.30
CA ILE A 51 11.94 1.64 1.30
C ILE A 51 12.14 2.33 2.64
N ASN A 52 12.56 3.59 2.58
CA ASN A 52 12.70 4.44 3.75
C ASN A 52 11.52 5.40 3.81
N TYR A 53 10.53 5.08 4.63
CA TYR A 53 9.31 5.88 4.72
C TYR A 53 9.54 7.24 5.36
N SER A 54 10.58 7.40 6.14
CA SER A 54 10.85 8.69 6.78
C SER A 54 11.39 9.73 5.80
N ALA A 55 11.96 9.28 4.70
CA ALA A 55 12.52 10.17 3.67
C ALA A 55 11.62 10.31 2.45
N SER A 56 10.54 9.55 2.37
CA SER A 56 9.69 9.55 1.19
C SER A 56 8.67 10.67 1.20
N ASN A 57 8.10 10.94 0.04
CA ASN A 57 6.94 11.81 -0.09
C ASN A 57 5.79 11.22 0.71
N MET A 58 5.22 12.00 1.60
CA MET A 58 4.17 11.53 2.51
C MET A 58 2.86 11.20 1.81
N ASP A 59 2.65 11.72 0.60
CA ASP A 59 1.42 11.50 -0.16
C ASP A 59 1.44 10.22 -0.98
N VAL A 60 2.62 9.62 -1.18
CA VAL A 60 2.78 8.42 -2.00
C VAL A 60 3.12 7.23 -1.12
N PHE A 61 2.38 6.14 -1.28
CA PHE A 61 2.58 4.90 -0.52
C PHE A 61 3.10 3.81 -1.45
N PRO A 62 4.39 3.46 -1.38
CA PRO A 62 4.90 2.29 -2.09
C PRO A 62 4.54 1.02 -1.32
N VAL A 63 4.01 0.03 -2.04
CA VAL A 63 3.59 -1.25 -1.45
C VAL A 63 3.90 -2.39 -2.41
N TRP A 64 3.97 -3.60 -1.88
CA TRP A 64 4.09 -4.79 -2.71
C TRP A 64 2.69 -5.25 -3.14
N SER A 65 2.43 -5.21 -4.43
CA SER A 65 1.17 -5.67 -4.98
C SER A 65 1.16 -7.19 -5.10
N LEU A 66 0.26 -7.84 -4.39
CA LEU A 66 0.18 -9.30 -4.37
C LEU A 66 -0.40 -9.89 -5.65
N ASP A 67 -1.27 -9.15 -6.34
CA ASP A 67 -1.84 -9.61 -7.61
C ASP A 67 -0.91 -9.40 -8.80
N LYS A 68 -0.01 -8.42 -8.71
CA LYS A 68 0.94 -8.12 -9.78
C LYS A 68 2.34 -8.69 -9.53
N ASN A 69 2.62 -9.13 -8.30
CA ASN A 69 3.94 -9.57 -7.87
C ASN A 69 5.02 -8.54 -8.19
N ALA A 70 4.73 -7.28 -7.87
CA ALA A 70 5.62 -6.15 -8.18
C ALA A 70 5.38 -5.02 -7.21
N TRP A 71 6.39 -4.15 -7.06
CA TRP A 71 6.22 -2.90 -6.31
C TRP A 71 5.30 -1.97 -7.07
N ARG A 72 4.33 -1.44 -6.37
CA ARG A 72 3.39 -0.44 -6.89
C ARG A 72 3.26 0.67 -5.88
N SER A 73 2.65 1.76 -6.28
CA SER A 73 2.39 2.86 -5.38
C SER A 73 1.01 3.43 -5.65
N PHE A 74 0.47 4.10 -4.65
CA PHE A 74 -0.77 4.84 -4.81
C PHE A 74 -0.65 6.16 -4.05
N ILE A 75 -1.46 7.13 -4.46
CA ILE A 75 -1.50 8.43 -3.79
C ILE A 75 -2.54 8.35 -2.68
N LEU A 76 -2.14 8.70 -1.46
CA LEU A 76 -2.96 8.54 -0.27
C LEU A 76 -4.32 9.23 -0.41
N ASP A 77 -4.35 10.43 -0.99
CA ASP A 77 -5.58 11.20 -1.16
C ASP A 77 -6.57 10.55 -2.12
N THR A 78 -6.14 9.57 -2.91
CA THR A 78 -7.01 8.86 -3.85
C THR A 78 -7.63 7.61 -3.25
N VAL A 79 -7.26 7.24 -2.02
CA VAL A 79 -7.78 6.05 -1.37
C VAL A 79 -9.23 6.27 -0.96
N GLU A 80 -10.11 5.40 -1.47
CA GLU A 80 -11.54 5.44 -1.15
C GLU A 80 -11.85 4.58 0.09
N ALA A 81 -11.18 3.43 0.20
CA ALA A 81 -11.39 2.49 1.30
C ALA A 81 -10.23 1.52 1.38
N TRP A 82 -10.12 0.83 2.51
CA TRP A 82 -9.15 -0.26 2.65
C TRP A 82 -9.67 -1.27 3.68
N GLU A 83 -9.30 -2.53 3.50
CA GLU A 83 -9.73 -3.62 4.37
C GLU A 83 -8.54 -4.49 4.73
N VAL A 84 -8.46 -4.88 5.99
CA VAL A 84 -7.46 -5.84 6.48
C VAL A 84 -7.95 -7.25 6.16
N LEU A 85 -7.07 -8.05 5.58
CA LEU A 85 -7.37 -9.44 5.25
C LEU A 85 -6.94 -10.41 6.34
#